data_40b6f4cf1f2c902c01e42d4302cf1fea
#
_entry.id   40b6f4cf1f2c902c01e42d4302cf1fea
#
_cell.length_a   1.000
_cell.length_b   1.000
_cell.length_c   1.000
_cell.angle_alpha   90.00
_cell.angle_beta   90.00
_cell.angle_gamma   90.00
#
_symmetry.space_group_name_H-M   'P 1'
#
loop_
_entity.id
_entity.type
_entity.pdbx_description
1 polymer ?
#
loop_
_entity_poly.entity_id
_entity_poly.type
_entity_poly.pdbx_seq_one_letter_code
_entity_poly.pdbx_strand_id
1 'polypeptide(L)'
;MPLSDAAITRRVLAGDIEAFAVLVERYYQRCARYAVRVIGNREDAEEAVQDTLLRAFRSLHGYEERGQFASWLFRILANQCRSVVARVARRERKFPDLYADDALPVDVVPNGDNETLTLHDSSGDRLDAALAQLPADQREALALRFGESLSYEDMSAITGAGVSALKMRVSRATARLRVLLMEVHHV
;
A
#
# COMPACT_ATOMS: atom_id res chain seq x y z
N MET A 1 -19.07 -9.14 -19.82
CA MET A 1 -18.01 -8.17 -19.58
C MET A 1 -18.10 -7.64 -18.15
N PRO A 2 -17.03 -7.57 -17.39
CA PRO A 2 -17.08 -6.98 -16.06
C PRO A 2 -17.48 -5.51 -16.15
N LEU A 3 -18.32 -5.06 -15.23
CA LEU A 3 -18.74 -3.66 -15.15
C LEU A 3 -17.52 -2.75 -14.89
N SER A 4 -17.51 -1.57 -15.52
CA SER A 4 -16.49 -0.55 -15.21
C SER A 4 -16.71 0.04 -13.81
N ASP A 5 -15.65 0.58 -13.18
CA ASP A 5 -15.76 1.26 -11.87
C ASP A 5 -16.80 2.38 -11.92
N ALA A 6 -16.83 3.15 -13.01
CA ALA A 6 -17.82 4.19 -13.25
C ALA A 6 -19.28 3.67 -13.25
N ALA A 7 -19.49 2.50 -13.84
CA ALA A 7 -20.82 1.88 -13.86
C ALA A 7 -21.24 1.42 -12.46
N ILE A 8 -20.30 0.83 -11.71
CA ILE A 8 -20.54 0.37 -10.34
C ILE A 8 -20.79 1.56 -9.41
N THR A 9 -19.95 2.59 -9.48
CA THR A 9 -20.09 3.81 -8.69
C THR A 9 -21.46 4.46 -8.89
N ARG A 10 -21.92 4.56 -10.14
CA ARG A 10 -23.26 5.10 -10.44
C ARG A 10 -24.38 4.27 -9.82
N ARG A 11 -24.26 2.93 -9.82
CA ARG A 11 -25.24 2.06 -9.16
C ARG A 11 -25.29 2.31 -7.66
N VAL A 12 -24.14 2.38 -7.01
CA VAL A 12 -24.06 2.67 -5.57
C VAL A 12 -24.70 4.01 -5.24
N LEU A 13 -24.41 5.05 -6.03
CA LEU A 13 -24.98 6.39 -5.86
C LEU A 13 -26.48 6.44 -6.14
N ALA A 14 -27.01 5.51 -6.95
CA ALA A 14 -28.44 5.34 -7.20
C ALA A 14 -29.17 4.53 -6.10
N GLY A 15 -28.47 4.12 -5.03
CA GLY A 15 -29.04 3.41 -3.89
C GLY A 15 -28.77 1.89 -3.86
N ASP A 16 -28.10 1.34 -4.87
CA ASP A 16 -27.67 -0.07 -4.89
C ASP A 16 -26.36 -0.22 -4.10
N ILE A 17 -26.51 -0.22 -2.78
CA ILE A 17 -25.36 -0.26 -1.84
C ILE A 17 -24.53 -1.54 -2.03
N GLU A 18 -25.20 -2.66 -2.36
CA GLU A 18 -24.53 -3.96 -2.55
C GLU A 18 -23.53 -3.95 -3.72
N ALA A 19 -23.77 -3.10 -4.72
CA ALA A 19 -22.83 -2.95 -5.82
C ALA A 19 -21.42 -2.51 -5.36
N PHE A 20 -21.29 -1.87 -4.19
CA PHE A 20 -19.98 -1.50 -3.65
C PHE A 20 -19.09 -2.71 -3.34
N ALA A 21 -19.67 -3.86 -2.99
CA ALA A 21 -18.94 -5.10 -2.75
C ALA A 21 -18.07 -5.52 -3.95
N VAL A 22 -18.52 -5.22 -5.18
CA VAL A 22 -17.74 -5.50 -6.41
C VAL A 22 -16.46 -4.65 -6.47
N LEU A 23 -16.50 -3.39 -6.00
CA LEU A 23 -15.31 -2.56 -5.88
C LEU A 23 -14.38 -3.06 -4.78
N VAL A 24 -14.95 -3.47 -3.64
CA VAL A 24 -14.19 -4.08 -2.54
C VAL A 24 -13.43 -5.31 -3.05
N GLU A 25 -14.11 -6.26 -3.68
CA GLU A 25 -13.49 -7.47 -4.22
C GLU A 25 -12.38 -7.15 -5.24
N ARG A 26 -12.61 -6.18 -6.11
CA ARG A 26 -11.64 -5.76 -7.15
C ARG A 26 -10.38 -5.14 -6.57
N TYR A 27 -10.50 -4.35 -5.51
CA TYR A 27 -9.41 -3.53 -5.00
C TYR A 27 -8.77 -4.03 -3.71
N TYR A 28 -9.44 -4.89 -2.93
CA TYR A 28 -8.99 -5.32 -1.61
C TYR A 28 -7.55 -5.85 -1.63
N GLN A 29 -7.25 -6.81 -2.50
CA GLN A 29 -5.93 -7.43 -2.57
C GLN A 29 -4.82 -6.44 -2.98
N ARG A 30 -5.14 -5.51 -3.86
CA ARG A 30 -4.22 -4.45 -4.26
C ARG A 30 -3.93 -3.50 -3.09
N CYS A 31 -4.98 -3.08 -2.40
CA CYS A 31 -4.87 -2.24 -1.20
C CYS A 31 -4.09 -2.95 -0.09
N ALA A 32 -4.35 -4.23 0.15
CA ALA A 32 -3.65 -5.02 1.17
C ALA A 32 -2.15 -5.13 0.89
N ARG A 33 -1.77 -5.50 -0.34
CA ARG A 33 -0.34 -5.56 -0.73
C ARG A 33 0.36 -4.21 -0.59
N TYR A 34 -0.29 -3.13 -0.99
CA TYR A 34 0.25 -1.79 -0.83
C TYR A 34 0.43 -1.44 0.65
N ALA A 35 -0.60 -1.64 1.48
CA ALA A 35 -0.58 -1.30 2.90
C ALA A 35 0.50 -2.08 3.66
N VAL A 36 0.61 -3.40 3.44
CA VAL A 36 1.65 -4.24 4.05
C VAL A 36 3.05 -3.73 3.70
N ARG A 37 3.30 -3.40 2.43
CA ARG A 37 4.61 -2.88 2.01
C ARG A 37 4.95 -1.52 2.63
N VAL A 38 3.96 -0.64 2.82
CA VAL A 38 4.18 0.70 3.37
C VAL A 38 4.28 0.68 4.89
N ILE A 39 3.41 -0.03 5.57
CA ILE A 39 3.31 -0.07 7.03
C ILE A 39 4.34 -1.05 7.62
N GLY A 40 4.52 -2.21 6.97
CA GLY A 40 5.44 -3.25 7.43
C GLY A 40 4.83 -4.21 8.48
N ASN A 41 3.65 -3.95 8.99
CA ASN A 41 2.92 -4.81 9.91
C ASN A 41 1.57 -5.21 9.27
N ARG A 42 1.25 -6.50 9.27
CA ARG A 42 0.06 -7.05 8.60
C ARG A 42 -1.23 -6.63 9.27
N GLU A 43 -1.29 -6.66 10.59
CA GLU A 43 -2.49 -6.33 11.36
C GLU A 43 -2.86 -4.85 11.19
N ASP A 44 -1.88 -3.96 11.37
CA ASP A 44 -2.06 -2.52 11.11
C ASP A 44 -2.43 -2.24 9.64
N ALA A 45 -1.90 -3.03 8.70
CA ALA A 45 -2.22 -2.88 7.28
C ALA A 45 -3.66 -3.30 6.98
N GLU A 46 -4.14 -4.40 7.54
CA GLU A 46 -5.53 -4.86 7.40
C GLU A 46 -6.52 -3.84 7.98
N GLU A 47 -6.23 -3.29 9.17
CA GLU A 47 -7.02 -2.21 9.77
C GLU A 47 -7.04 -0.98 8.85
N ALA A 48 -5.88 -0.57 8.32
CA ALA A 48 -5.79 0.57 7.41
C ALA A 48 -6.60 0.38 6.12
N VAL A 49 -6.64 -0.85 5.57
CA VAL A 49 -7.44 -1.17 4.38
C VAL A 49 -8.93 -1.13 4.69
N GLN A 50 -9.37 -1.71 5.80
CA GLN A 50 -10.77 -1.68 6.23
C GLN A 50 -11.25 -0.24 6.42
N ASP A 51 -10.48 0.58 7.13
CA ASP A 51 -10.76 2.00 7.33
C ASP A 51 -10.82 2.76 6.00
N THR A 52 -9.94 2.44 5.07
CA THR A 52 -9.91 3.04 3.74
C THR A 52 -11.17 2.74 2.96
N LEU A 53 -11.62 1.48 2.93
CA LEU A 53 -12.82 1.07 2.20
C LEU A 53 -14.09 1.68 2.81
N LEU A 54 -14.16 1.75 4.15
CA LEU A 54 -15.25 2.43 4.84
C LEU A 54 -15.29 3.94 4.54
N ARG A 55 -14.12 4.60 4.52
CA ARG A 55 -14.03 6.02 4.15
C ARG A 55 -14.39 6.24 2.69
N ALA A 56 -13.91 5.38 1.80
CA ALA A 56 -14.25 5.43 0.38
C ALA A 56 -15.76 5.33 0.17
N PHE A 57 -16.41 4.36 0.82
CA PHE A 57 -17.86 4.21 0.76
C PHE A 57 -18.60 5.47 1.24
N ARG A 58 -18.23 5.99 2.41
CA ARG A 58 -18.86 7.19 2.99
C ARG A 58 -18.65 8.46 2.17
N SER A 59 -17.50 8.58 1.51
CA SER A 59 -17.15 9.76 0.70
C SER A 59 -17.48 9.63 -0.79
N LEU A 60 -18.10 8.51 -1.19
CA LEU A 60 -18.41 8.22 -2.59
C LEU A 60 -19.33 9.27 -3.24
N HIS A 61 -20.25 9.87 -2.46
CA HIS A 61 -21.11 10.95 -2.94
C HIS A 61 -20.36 12.22 -3.37
N GLY A 62 -19.16 12.44 -2.82
CA GLY A 62 -18.26 13.54 -3.20
C GLY A 62 -17.24 13.15 -4.27
N TYR A 63 -17.25 11.90 -4.73
CA TYR A 63 -16.36 11.46 -5.79
C TYR A 63 -16.88 11.91 -7.16
N GLU A 64 -16.07 12.69 -7.85
CA GLU A 64 -16.33 13.04 -9.24
C GLU A 64 -15.81 11.95 -10.17
N GLU A 65 -16.72 11.30 -10.91
CA GLU A 65 -16.36 10.24 -11.85
C GLU A 65 -15.58 10.80 -13.05
N ARG A 66 -14.27 10.59 -13.03
CA ARG A 66 -13.33 10.97 -14.10
C ARG A 66 -12.56 9.77 -14.65
N GLY A 67 -13.04 8.56 -14.43
CA GLY A 67 -12.33 7.32 -14.79
C GLY A 67 -11.09 7.04 -13.94
N GLN A 68 -10.97 7.65 -12.77
CA GLN A 68 -9.79 7.57 -11.91
C GLN A 68 -10.10 7.01 -10.51
N PHE A 69 -11.07 6.10 -10.41
CA PHE A 69 -11.47 5.52 -9.12
C PHE A 69 -10.29 4.91 -8.38
N ALA A 70 -9.42 4.17 -9.06
CA ALA A 70 -8.23 3.59 -8.46
C ALA A 70 -7.33 4.66 -7.81
N SER A 71 -6.98 5.72 -8.52
CA SER A 71 -6.12 6.81 -8.01
C SER A 71 -6.77 7.51 -6.82
N TRP A 72 -8.08 7.73 -6.85
CA TRP A 72 -8.83 8.31 -5.75
C TRP A 72 -8.83 7.39 -4.50
N LEU A 73 -9.08 6.10 -4.67
CA LEU A 73 -9.04 5.11 -3.59
C LEU A 73 -7.64 5.02 -2.98
N PHE A 74 -6.59 4.92 -3.82
CA PHE A 74 -5.20 4.88 -3.35
C PHE A 74 -4.76 6.16 -2.65
N ARG A 75 -5.34 7.30 -2.98
CA ARG A 75 -5.12 8.56 -2.24
C ARG A 75 -5.63 8.46 -0.79
N ILE A 76 -6.83 7.86 -0.60
CA ILE A 76 -7.38 7.63 0.74
C ILE A 76 -6.49 6.65 1.50
N LEU A 77 -6.10 5.53 0.87
CA LEU A 77 -5.25 4.49 1.44
C LEU A 77 -3.87 5.04 1.84
N ALA A 78 -3.20 5.77 0.97
CA ALA A 78 -1.88 6.35 1.23
C ALA A 78 -1.92 7.32 2.43
N ASN A 79 -2.97 8.12 2.55
CA ASN A 79 -3.17 9.00 3.71
C ASN A 79 -3.35 8.19 5.00
N GLN A 80 -4.10 7.09 4.94
CA GLN A 80 -4.31 6.21 6.09
C GLN A 80 -3.01 5.51 6.50
N CYS A 81 -2.28 4.92 5.55
CA CYS A 81 -0.99 4.27 5.82
C CYS A 81 0.03 5.25 6.44
N ARG A 82 0.13 6.48 5.92
CA ARG A 82 1.02 7.50 6.49
C ARG A 82 0.63 7.86 7.93
N SER A 83 -0.66 7.91 8.23
CA SER A 83 -1.16 8.18 9.60
C SER A 83 -0.76 7.04 10.55
N VAL A 84 -0.85 5.78 10.11
CA VAL A 84 -0.43 4.61 10.89
C VAL A 84 1.07 4.65 11.14
N VAL A 85 1.88 4.81 10.11
CA VAL A 85 3.37 4.90 10.22
C VAL A 85 3.77 6.02 11.17
N ALA A 86 3.15 7.20 11.07
CA ALA A 86 3.43 8.32 11.98
C ALA A 86 3.01 8.02 13.43
N ARG A 87 1.91 7.27 13.64
CA ARG A 87 1.43 6.83 14.94
C ARG A 87 2.45 5.87 15.59
N VAL A 88 2.91 4.87 14.85
CA VAL A 88 3.93 3.89 15.30
C VAL A 88 5.21 4.60 15.67
N ALA A 89 5.78 5.39 14.77
CA ALA A 89 7.02 6.13 15.02
C ALA A 89 6.94 7.11 16.21
N ARG A 90 5.74 7.61 16.55
CA ARG A 90 5.52 8.43 17.73
C ARG A 90 5.49 7.59 19.01
N ARG A 91 4.91 6.38 18.97
CA ARG A 91 4.89 5.45 20.11
C ARG A 91 6.31 4.98 20.46
N GLU A 92 7.08 4.56 19.46
CA GLU A 92 8.48 4.14 19.63
C GLU A 92 9.34 5.23 20.30
N ARG A 93 9.21 6.49 19.85
CA ARG A 93 9.92 7.61 20.46
C ARG A 93 9.49 7.92 21.89
N LYS A 94 8.23 7.64 22.23
CA LYS A 94 7.69 7.96 23.56
C LYS A 94 8.00 6.88 24.60
N PHE A 95 8.19 5.64 24.16
CA PHE A 95 8.42 4.47 25.00
C PHE A 95 9.54 3.59 24.41
N PRO A 96 10.80 4.09 24.35
CA PRO A 96 11.90 3.36 23.71
C PRO A 96 12.18 2.01 24.38
N ASP A 97 12.01 1.90 25.69
CA ASP A 97 12.28 0.66 26.45
C ASP A 97 11.26 -0.46 26.21
N LEU A 98 10.03 -0.13 25.76
CA LEU A 98 9.01 -1.11 25.45
C LEU A 98 9.19 -1.75 24.05
N TYR A 99 10.00 -1.15 23.19
CA TYR A 99 10.23 -1.56 21.80
C TYR A 99 11.70 -1.93 21.53
N ALA A 100 12.57 -1.89 22.55
CA ALA A 100 13.99 -2.26 22.42
C ALA A 100 14.17 -3.75 22.10
N ASP A 101 13.20 -4.61 22.50
CA ASP A 101 13.23 -6.06 22.26
C ASP A 101 12.42 -6.47 21.00
N ASP A 102 11.56 -5.59 20.47
CA ASP A 102 10.74 -5.84 19.29
C ASP A 102 11.44 -5.47 17.97
N ALA A 103 12.73 -5.24 17.97
CA ALA A 103 13.54 -5.22 16.75
C ALA A 103 13.72 -6.65 16.18
N LEU A 104 12.70 -7.50 16.35
CA LEU A 104 12.60 -8.74 15.60
C LEU A 104 12.36 -8.42 14.12
N PRO A 105 12.97 -9.19 13.21
CA PRO A 105 12.67 -9.04 11.79
C PRO A 105 11.16 -9.10 11.63
N VAL A 106 10.61 -8.16 10.86
CA VAL A 106 9.22 -8.22 10.44
C VAL A 106 8.99 -9.63 9.95
N ASP A 107 8.20 -10.41 10.71
CA ASP A 107 7.72 -11.70 10.23
C ASP A 107 6.93 -11.41 8.97
N VAL A 108 7.61 -11.51 7.84
CA VAL A 108 6.99 -11.60 6.53
C VAL A 108 6.29 -12.96 6.54
N VAL A 109 5.08 -12.98 7.13
CA VAL A 109 4.25 -14.17 7.08
C VAL A 109 3.90 -14.39 5.62
N PRO A 110 4.32 -15.52 5.03
CA PRO A 110 3.96 -15.84 3.65
C PRO A 110 2.44 -15.80 3.52
N ASN A 111 1.97 -15.23 2.43
CA ASN A 111 0.57 -15.18 2.05
C ASN A 111 -0.08 -16.58 2.22
N GLY A 112 -0.68 -16.84 3.39
CA GLY A 112 -1.53 -18.00 3.60
C GLY A 112 -2.92 -17.70 3.03
N ASP A 113 -3.41 -18.67 2.25
CA ASP A 113 -4.75 -18.85 1.69
C ASP A 113 -5.04 -18.20 0.33
N ASN A 114 -4.26 -18.64 -0.64
CA ASN A 114 -4.82 -19.00 -1.92
C ASN A 114 -4.14 -20.33 -2.35
N GLU A 115 -4.88 -21.44 -2.30
CA GLU A 115 -4.48 -22.71 -2.88
C GLU A 115 -4.29 -22.55 -4.39
N THR A 116 -3.11 -22.12 -4.79
CA THR A 116 -2.56 -22.39 -6.12
C THR A 116 -1.05 -22.35 -6.00
N LEU A 117 -0.45 -23.55 -5.85
CA LEU A 117 0.96 -23.88 -6.10
C LEU A 117 1.99 -22.92 -5.48
N THR A 118 2.29 -23.18 -4.22
CA THR A 118 3.47 -22.71 -3.52
C THR A 118 4.74 -23.35 -4.10
N LEU A 119 5.32 -22.68 -5.05
CA LEU A 119 6.76 -22.57 -5.01
C LEU A 119 7.02 -21.47 -3.98
N HIS A 120 7.57 -21.82 -2.83
CA HIS A 120 8.18 -20.87 -1.90
C HIS A 120 9.23 -20.12 -2.69
N ASP A 121 8.84 -18.98 -3.26
CA ASP A 121 9.78 -18.10 -3.94
C ASP A 121 10.49 -17.30 -2.86
N SER A 122 11.61 -17.85 -2.40
CA SER A 122 12.56 -17.17 -1.50
C SER A 122 12.96 -15.76 -2.00
N SER A 123 12.66 -15.46 -3.25
CA SER A 123 12.87 -14.15 -3.86
C SER A 123 11.86 -13.12 -3.38
N GLY A 124 10.60 -13.53 -3.10
CA GLY A 124 9.55 -12.64 -2.59
C GLY A 124 9.84 -12.20 -1.16
N ASP A 125 10.16 -13.14 -0.28
CA ASP A 125 10.48 -12.86 1.13
C ASP A 125 11.71 -11.95 1.25
N ARG A 126 12.71 -12.17 0.39
CA ARG A 126 13.92 -11.33 0.31
C ARG A 126 13.63 -9.91 -0.15
N LEU A 127 12.76 -9.76 -1.13
CA LEU A 127 12.35 -8.45 -1.61
C LEU A 127 11.61 -7.68 -0.51
N ASP A 128 10.68 -8.32 0.19
CA ASP A 128 9.90 -7.68 1.24
C ASP A 128 10.81 -7.32 2.44
N ALA A 129 11.76 -8.17 2.82
CA ALA A 129 12.76 -7.85 3.84
C ALA A 129 13.68 -6.68 3.43
N ALA A 130 14.08 -6.60 2.17
CA ALA A 130 14.87 -5.47 1.66
C ALA A 130 14.03 -4.18 1.58
N LEU A 131 12.76 -4.28 1.21
CA LEU A 131 11.83 -3.14 1.21
C LEU A 131 11.61 -2.61 2.64
N ALA A 132 11.53 -3.47 3.65
CA ALA A 132 11.37 -3.07 5.04
C ALA A 132 12.52 -2.19 5.56
N GLN A 133 13.72 -2.34 5.01
CA GLN A 133 14.91 -1.53 5.37
C GLN A 133 14.93 -0.15 4.69
N LEU A 134 14.02 0.14 3.77
CA LEU A 134 13.92 1.44 3.14
C LEU A 134 13.16 2.44 4.05
N PRO A 135 13.50 3.74 4.00
CA PRO A 135 12.66 4.79 4.56
C PRO A 135 11.22 4.69 4.04
N ALA A 136 10.23 4.97 4.90
CA ALA A 136 8.81 4.82 4.58
C ALA A 136 8.38 5.54 3.29
N ASP A 137 8.92 6.74 3.06
CA ASP A 137 8.63 7.53 1.85
C ASP A 137 9.22 6.91 0.57
N GLN A 138 10.32 6.17 0.68
CA GLN A 138 10.92 5.42 -0.43
C GLN A 138 10.15 4.14 -0.71
N ARG A 139 9.72 3.42 0.34
CA ARG A 139 8.83 2.25 0.20
C ARG A 139 7.52 2.63 -0.47
N GLU A 140 6.87 3.70 0.00
CA GLU A 140 5.64 4.23 -0.60
C GLU A 140 5.83 4.53 -2.08
N ALA A 141 6.91 5.22 -2.45
CA ALA A 141 7.17 5.57 -3.85
C ALA A 141 7.37 4.33 -4.75
N LEU A 142 8.07 3.28 -4.26
CA LEU A 142 8.22 2.02 -4.99
C LEU A 142 6.90 1.25 -5.09
N ALA A 143 6.12 1.19 -4.01
CA ALA A 143 4.83 0.52 -3.98
C ALA A 143 3.85 1.15 -4.99
N LEU A 144 3.77 2.48 -5.06
CA LEU A 144 2.93 3.18 -6.03
C LEU A 144 3.44 2.99 -7.47
N ARG A 145 4.76 3.13 -7.70
CA ARG A 145 5.32 3.09 -9.06
C ARG A 145 5.30 1.70 -9.67
N PHE A 146 5.74 0.69 -8.92
CA PHE A 146 5.93 -0.67 -9.42
C PHE A 146 4.84 -1.64 -8.98
N GLY A 147 4.29 -1.47 -7.77
CA GLY A 147 3.17 -2.28 -7.29
C GLY A 147 1.86 -1.95 -7.98
N GLU A 148 1.59 -0.65 -8.18
CA GLU A 148 0.33 -0.17 -8.76
C GLU A 148 0.49 0.38 -10.18
N SER A 149 1.71 0.40 -10.72
CA SER A 149 2.03 0.87 -12.07
C SER A 149 1.56 2.31 -12.36
N LEU A 150 1.52 3.15 -11.33
CA LEU A 150 1.03 4.52 -11.45
C LEU A 150 2.01 5.43 -12.19
N SER A 151 1.49 6.42 -12.92
CA SER A 151 2.27 7.52 -13.48
C SER A 151 2.83 8.41 -12.35
N TYR A 152 3.86 9.20 -12.63
CA TYR A 152 4.36 10.15 -11.63
C TYR A 152 3.38 11.27 -11.35
N GLU A 153 2.51 11.57 -12.29
CA GLU A 153 1.40 12.52 -12.16
C GLU A 153 0.34 11.99 -11.17
N ASP A 154 -0.05 10.71 -11.32
CA ASP A 154 -0.96 10.05 -10.37
C ASP A 154 -0.34 9.95 -8.98
N MET A 155 0.93 9.56 -8.90
CA MET A 155 1.66 9.53 -7.63
C MET A 155 1.71 10.92 -6.97
N SER A 156 1.89 11.98 -7.76
CA SER A 156 1.86 13.37 -7.27
C SER A 156 0.48 13.73 -6.70
N ALA A 157 -0.59 13.34 -7.39
CA ALA A 157 -1.95 13.56 -6.90
C ALA A 157 -2.26 12.79 -5.60
N ILE A 158 -1.68 11.59 -5.44
CA ILE A 158 -1.85 10.73 -4.26
C ILE A 158 -1.03 11.27 -3.07
N THR A 159 0.25 11.58 -3.30
CA THR A 159 1.19 11.89 -2.22
C THR A 159 1.28 13.37 -1.87
N GLY A 160 0.86 14.24 -2.79
CA GLY A 160 1.07 15.68 -2.70
C GLY A 160 2.52 16.13 -2.98
N ALA A 161 3.42 15.20 -3.29
CA ALA A 161 4.82 15.52 -3.63
C ALA A 161 4.95 15.87 -5.12
N GLY A 162 5.85 16.80 -5.46
CA GLY A 162 6.07 17.15 -6.85
C GLY A 162 6.68 16.01 -7.68
N VAL A 163 6.35 15.96 -8.97
CA VAL A 163 6.79 14.92 -9.90
C VAL A 163 8.32 14.73 -9.90
N SER A 164 9.09 15.83 -9.92
CA SER A 164 10.56 15.77 -9.87
C SER A 164 11.07 15.13 -8.57
N ALA A 165 10.47 15.46 -7.44
CA ALA A 165 10.81 14.86 -6.14
C ALA A 165 10.51 13.36 -6.12
N LEU A 166 9.38 12.94 -6.70
CA LEU A 166 9.00 11.53 -6.82
C LEU A 166 9.95 10.75 -7.71
N LYS A 167 10.36 11.30 -8.87
CA LYS A 167 11.37 10.70 -9.74
C LYS A 167 12.69 10.46 -8.98
N MET A 168 13.16 11.46 -8.25
CA MET A 168 14.37 11.35 -7.42
C MET A 168 14.20 10.32 -6.30
N ARG A 169 13.03 10.30 -5.65
CA ARG A 169 12.72 9.35 -4.57
C ARG A 169 12.71 7.91 -5.07
N VAL A 170 12.05 7.63 -6.18
CA VAL A 170 12.04 6.31 -6.84
C VAL A 170 13.45 5.90 -7.24
N SER A 171 14.23 6.80 -7.86
CA SER A 171 15.61 6.52 -8.27
C SER A 171 16.49 6.13 -7.08
N ARG A 172 16.46 6.91 -5.99
CA ARG A 172 17.24 6.62 -4.76
C ARG A 172 16.78 5.31 -4.11
N ALA A 173 15.46 5.09 -4.03
CA ALA A 173 14.90 3.87 -3.48
C ALA A 173 15.33 2.63 -4.27
N THR A 174 15.30 2.69 -5.60
CA THR A 174 15.73 1.60 -6.48
C THR A 174 17.23 1.32 -6.34
N ALA A 175 18.05 2.36 -6.25
CA ALA A 175 19.49 2.19 -6.04
C ALA A 175 19.80 1.51 -4.70
N ARG A 176 19.15 1.95 -3.62
CA ARG A 176 19.32 1.37 -2.28
C ARG A 176 18.81 -0.07 -2.22
N LEU A 177 17.64 -0.35 -2.81
CA LEU A 177 17.08 -1.70 -2.87
C LEU A 177 17.99 -2.67 -3.59
N ARG A 178 18.64 -2.23 -4.68
CA ARG A 178 19.60 -3.05 -5.42
C ARG A 178 20.81 -3.43 -4.54
N VAL A 179 21.35 -2.50 -3.76
CA VAL A 179 22.44 -2.78 -2.83
C VAL A 179 22.02 -3.81 -1.79
N LEU A 180 20.86 -3.61 -1.15
CA LEU A 180 20.34 -4.53 -0.14
C LEU A 180 20.14 -5.95 -0.68
N LEU A 181 19.65 -6.07 -1.93
CA LEU A 181 19.46 -7.38 -2.57
C LEU A 181 20.78 -8.05 -2.98
N MET A 182 21.85 -7.28 -3.26
CA MET A 182 23.18 -7.83 -3.58
C MET A 182 23.91 -8.29 -2.32
N GLU A 183 23.81 -7.59 -1.20
CA GLU A 183 24.44 -7.95 0.07
C GLU A 183 23.96 -9.30 0.59
N VAL A 184 22.72 -9.65 0.36
CA VAL A 184 22.13 -10.95 0.73
C VAL A 184 22.68 -12.13 -0.12
N HIS A 185 23.36 -11.86 -1.26
CA HIS A 185 23.96 -12.91 -2.09
C HIS A 185 25.36 -13.35 -1.60
N HIS A 186 25.92 -12.70 -0.58
CA HIS A 186 27.29 -12.93 -0.13
C HIS A 186 27.36 -13.59 1.26
N VAL A 187 26.22 -14.08 1.78
CA VAL A 187 26.12 -14.91 2.99
C VAL A 187 25.49 -16.27 2.57
#